data_a8bb1cf1b8c2761cc378234390e908a2
#
_entry.id   a8bb1cf1b8c2761cc378234390e908a2
#
_cell.length_a   1.000
_cell.length_b   1.000
_cell.length_c   1.000
_cell.angle_alpha   90.00
_cell.angle_beta   90.00
_cell.angle_gamma   90.00
#
_symmetry.space_group_name_H-M   'P 1'
#
loop_
_entity.id
_entity.type
_entity.pdbx_description
1 polymer ?
#
loop_
_entity_poly.entity_id
_entity_poly.type
_entity_poly.pdbx_seq_one_letter_code
_entity_poly.pdbx_strand_id
1 'polypeptide(L)'
;MLFRSQAAAKATSSWLVLDEHNTRVLRMTPEIVEPYGLEQDHQTFPGYAFPREAPAFTPERTVSVQVNRAMIDCNDHVHNTAYMDLFNEALPEDEDMDRFHDVTLVYRREIRPGQRIKAAFGRAGEERVVVLSEEETDQVHAFLLLR
;
A
#
# COMPACT_ATOMS: atom_id res chain seq x y z
N MET A 1 -33.27 -17.43 10.14
CA MET A 1 -32.43 -17.37 8.92
C MET A 1 -30.97 -17.35 9.37
N LEU A 2 -30.27 -18.48 9.26
CA LEU A 2 -28.85 -18.54 9.69
C LEU A 2 -27.99 -18.08 8.52
N PHE A 3 -27.41 -16.90 8.64
CA PHE A 3 -26.35 -16.46 7.74
C PHE A 3 -25.09 -17.27 8.07
N ARG A 4 -24.67 -18.16 7.20
CA ARG A 4 -23.33 -18.72 7.24
C ARG A 4 -22.38 -17.61 6.77
N SER A 5 -21.81 -16.87 7.71
CA SER A 5 -20.72 -15.94 7.41
C SER A 5 -19.45 -16.75 7.12
N GLN A 6 -19.14 -16.96 5.86
CA GLN A 6 -17.80 -17.33 5.45
C GLN A 6 -16.96 -16.05 5.35
N ALA A 7 -15.70 -16.11 5.77
CA ALA A 7 -14.78 -14.99 5.58
C ALA A 7 -14.61 -14.73 4.07
N ALA A 8 -15.00 -13.55 3.61
CA ALA A 8 -14.84 -13.15 2.22
C ALA A 8 -13.41 -12.74 1.90
N ALA A 9 -12.67 -12.19 2.88
CA ALA A 9 -11.27 -11.80 2.75
C ALA A 9 -10.54 -11.97 4.08
N LYS A 10 -9.22 -12.13 4.01
CA LYS A 10 -8.31 -12.09 5.16
C LYS A 10 -7.18 -11.12 4.85
N ALA A 11 -6.76 -10.37 5.86
CA ALA A 11 -5.67 -9.42 5.70
C ALA A 11 -4.74 -9.46 6.92
N THR A 12 -3.49 -9.10 6.69
CA THR A 12 -2.53 -8.75 7.74
C THR A 12 -1.90 -7.41 7.41
N SER A 13 -1.53 -6.65 8.43
CA SER A 13 -0.87 -5.37 8.25
C SER A 13 0.27 -5.22 9.23
N SER A 14 1.29 -4.45 8.85
CA SER A 14 2.40 -4.07 9.71
C SER A 14 2.46 -2.56 9.80
N TRP A 15 2.51 -2.05 11.01
CA TRP A 15 2.50 -0.62 11.32
C TRP A 15 3.75 -0.23 12.08
N LEU A 16 4.23 0.97 11.81
CA LEU A 16 5.29 1.61 12.59
C LEU A 16 4.69 2.77 13.36
N VAL A 17 5.09 2.90 14.63
CA VAL A 17 4.79 4.09 15.42
C VAL A 17 5.99 5.03 15.29
N LEU A 18 5.72 6.26 14.89
CA LEU A 18 6.73 7.31 14.76
C LEU A 18 6.57 8.32 15.90
N ASP A 19 7.62 9.07 16.16
CA ASP A 19 7.53 10.23 17.04
C ASP A 19 6.67 11.34 16.40
N GLU A 20 6.31 12.37 17.16
CA GLU A 20 5.45 13.47 16.72
C GLU A 20 5.99 14.26 15.51
N HIS A 21 7.30 14.12 15.22
CA HIS A 21 7.96 14.78 14.10
C HIS A 21 8.24 13.83 12.94
N ASN A 22 7.77 12.56 13.00
CA ASN A 22 8.02 11.51 12.00
C ASN A 22 9.51 11.24 11.73
N THR A 23 10.38 11.53 12.70
CA THR A 23 11.83 11.43 12.53
C THR A 23 12.39 10.10 12.99
N ARG A 24 11.70 9.42 13.89
CA ARG A 24 12.20 8.20 14.54
C ARG A 24 11.09 7.18 14.79
N VAL A 25 11.39 5.92 14.47
CA VAL A 25 10.52 4.80 14.84
C VAL A 25 10.57 4.60 16.36
N LEU A 26 9.41 4.61 17.00
CA LEU A 26 9.25 4.34 18.42
C LEU A 26 9.09 2.85 18.67
N ARG A 27 9.59 2.39 19.82
CA ARG A 27 9.35 1.03 20.27
C ARG A 27 7.90 0.90 20.73
N MET A 28 7.23 -0.15 20.29
CA MET A 28 5.91 -0.52 20.81
C MET A 28 6.05 -0.97 22.25
N THR A 29 5.48 -0.22 23.19
CA THR A 29 5.44 -0.57 24.62
C THR A 29 4.09 -1.19 24.97
N PRO A 30 3.97 -1.93 26.09
CA PRO A 30 2.70 -2.49 26.54
C PRO A 30 1.59 -1.46 26.60
N GLU A 31 1.87 -0.23 27.08
CA GLU A 31 0.89 0.85 27.21
C GLU A 31 0.29 1.27 25.85
N ILE A 32 1.07 1.15 24.77
CA ILE A 32 0.60 1.43 23.40
C ILE A 32 -0.22 0.26 22.86
N VAL A 33 0.15 -0.96 23.21
CA VAL A 33 -0.37 -2.19 22.58
C VAL A 33 -1.61 -2.73 23.30
N GLU A 34 -1.66 -2.69 24.64
CA GLU A 34 -2.76 -3.25 25.44
C GLU A 34 -4.15 -2.75 25.05
N PRO A 35 -4.37 -1.44 24.74
CA PRO A 35 -5.69 -0.96 24.35
C PRO A 35 -6.25 -1.60 23.08
N TYR A 36 -5.41 -2.19 22.25
CA TYR A 36 -5.83 -2.86 21.00
C TYR A 36 -6.25 -4.31 21.20
N GLY A 37 -6.07 -4.89 22.40
CA GLY A 37 -6.52 -6.25 22.71
C GLY A 37 -5.92 -7.32 21.79
N LEU A 38 -4.61 -7.28 21.56
CA LEU A 38 -3.95 -8.18 20.62
C LEU A 38 -4.11 -9.65 21.00
N GLU A 39 -4.57 -10.45 20.05
CA GLU A 39 -4.59 -11.90 20.13
C GLU A 39 -3.20 -12.44 19.71
N GLN A 40 -2.28 -12.59 20.66
CA GLN A 40 -0.88 -12.94 20.41
C GLN A 40 -0.69 -14.28 19.69
N ASP A 41 -1.62 -15.21 19.90
CA ASP A 41 -1.56 -16.57 19.34
C ASP A 41 -2.24 -16.69 17.97
N HIS A 42 -2.88 -15.62 17.49
CA HIS A 42 -3.59 -15.64 16.22
C HIS A 42 -2.82 -14.88 15.13
N GLN A 43 -2.25 -15.63 14.18
CA GLN A 43 -1.62 -15.08 12.98
C GLN A 43 -2.40 -15.50 11.75
N THR A 44 -2.93 -14.52 11.01
CA THR A 44 -3.68 -14.77 9.78
C THR A 44 -2.80 -15.42 8.70
N PHE A 45 -1.55 -14.97 8.58
CA PHE A 45 -0.55 -15.49 7.64
C PHE A 45 0.77 -15.74 8.39
N PRO A 46 0.92 -16.92 9.04
CA PRO A 46 2.13 -17.23 9.79
C PRO A 46 3.37 -17.19 8.90
N GLY A 47 4.42 -16.50 9.37
CA GLY A 47 5.69 -16.41 8.64
C GLY A 47 5.69 -15.48 7.42
N TYR A 48 4.60 -14.78 7.12
CA TYR A 48 4.59 -13.79 6.05
C TYR A 48 5.51 -12.61 6.38
N ALA A 49 6.38 -12.29 5.44
CA ALA A 49 7.26 -11.12 5.52
C ALA A 49 6.92 -10.14 4.41
N PHE A 50 6.63 -8.90 4.78
CA PHE A 50 6.39 -7.84 3.79
C PHE A 50 7.66 -7.58 2.97
N PRO A 51 7.56 -7.49 1.63
CA PRO A 51 8.69 -7.15 0.79
C PRO A 51 9.19 -5.74 1.12
N ARG A 52 10.52 -5.59 1.13
CA ARG A 52 11.14 -4.28 1.40
C ARG A 52 11.17 -3.39 0.17
N GLU A 53 11.23 -3.98 -1.01
CA GLU A 53 11.33 -3.31 -2.30
C GLU A 53 10.42 -3.99 -3.30
N ALA A 54 9.97 -3.25 -4.31
CA ALA A 54 9.28 -3.83 -5.44
C ALA A 54 10.23 -4.76 -6.21
N PRO A 55 9.75 -5.89 -6.75
CA PRO A 55 10.55 -6.71 -7.64
C PRO A 55 10.95 -5.90 -8.89
N ALA A 56 12.08 -6.25 -9.48
CA ALA A 56 12.51 -5.63 -10.73
C ALA A 56 11.54 -5.97 -11.86
N PHE A 57 11.11 -4.98 -12.60
CA PHE A 57 10.25 -5.13 -13.77
C PHE A 57 10.57 -4.09 -14.83
N THR A 58 10.12 -4.34 -16.06
CA THR A 58 10.15 -3.35 -17.13
C THR A 58 8.76 -2.70 -17.19
N PRO A 59 8.66 -1.37 -17.08
CA PRO A 59 7.38 -0.68 -17.20
C PRO A 59 6.74 -0.92 -18.58
N GLU A 60 5.51 -1.42 -18.58
CA GLU A 60 4.68 -1.63 -19.77
C GLU A 60 3.76 -0.43 -20.00
N ARG A 61 3.36 0.23 -18.90
CA ARG A 61 2.55 1.44 -18.91
C ARG A 61 3.04 2.38 -17.82
N THR A 62 3.03 3.66 -18.11
CA THR A 62 3.37 4.71 -17.14
C THR A 62 2.39 5.87 -17.33
N VAL A 63 1.84 6.36 -16.23
CA VAL A 63 0.98 7.53 -16.20
C VAL A 63 1.50 8.53 -15.17
N SER A 64 1.30 9.83 -15.43
CA SER A 64 1.59 10.89 -14.48
C SER A 64 0.29 11.39 -13.88
N VAL A 65 0.20 11.39 -12.55
CA VAL A 65 -0.99 11.81 -11.82
C VAL A 65 -0.64 12.99 -10.92
N GLN A 66 -1.42 14.06 -11.04
CA GLN A 66 -1.32 15.22 -10.15
C GLN A 66 -2.11 14.94 -8.88
N VAL A 67 -1.45 15.00 -7.73
CA VAL A 67 -2.13 14.90 -6.43
C VAL A 67 -3.04 16.11 -6.24
N ASN A 68 -4.31 15.85 -6.06
CA ASN A 68 -5.33 16.87 -5.84
C ASN A 68 -5.76 16.94 -4.37
N ARG A 69 -6.46 18.02 -4.02
CA ARG A 69 -6.86 18.29 -2.63
C ARG A 69 -7.80 17.23 -2.04
N ALA A 70 -8.62 16.58 -2.85
CA ALA A 70 -9.55 15.55 -2.38
C ALA A 70 -8.84 14.28 -1.91
N MET A 71 -7.59 14.07 -2.31
CA MET A 71 -6.78 12.93 -1.90
C MET A 71 -6.07 13.16 -0.55
N ILE A 72 -6.15 14.36 0.02
CA ILE A 72 -5.38 14.74 1.21
C ILE A 72 -6.21 14.58 2.48
N ASP A 73 -5.64 13.94 3.48
CA ASP A 73 -6.24 13.75 4.81
C ASP A 73 -5.90 14.87 5.79
N CYS A 74 -6.32 14.70 7.06
CA CYS A 74 -6.07 15.67 8.13
C CYS A 74 -4.59 15.76 8.57
N ASN A 75 -3.73 14.85 8.11
CA ASN A 75 -2.29 14.84 8.38
C ASN A 75 -1.48 15.47 7.25
N ASP A 76 -2.13 16.13 6.29
CA ASP A 76 -1.49 16.73 5.11
C ASP A 76 -0.78 15.72 4.19
N HIS A 77 -1.28 14.48 4.16
CA HIS A 77 -0.80 13.42 3.27
C HIS A 77 -1.93 12.85 2.42
N VAL A 78 -1.56 12.20 1.32
CA VAL A 78 -2.51 11.38 0.57
C VAL A 78 -3.02 10.27 1.48
N HIS A 79 -4.35 10.21 1.67
CA HIS A 79 -4.96 9.20 2.52
C HIS A 79 -4.79 7.78 1.93
N ASN A 80 -4.68 6.78 2.78
CA ASN A 80 -4.30 5.42 2.38
C ASN A 80 -5.19 4.82 1.29
N THR A 81 -6.48 5.12 1.26
CA THR A 81 -7.39 4.60 0.23
C THR A 81 -7.16 5.26 -1.14
N ALA A 82 -6.74 6.53 -1.20
CA ALA A 82 -6.42 7.19 -2.47
C ALA A 82 -5.19 6.61 -3.17
N TYR A 83 -4.32 5.90 -2.46
CA TYR A 83 -3.25 5.14 -3.12
C TYR A 83 -3.80 4.06 -4.05
N MET A 84 -4.94 3.45 -3.72
CA MET A 84 -5.57 2.46 -4.60
C MET A 84 -6.05 3.10 -5.90
N ASP A 85 -6.59 4.33 -5.84
CA ASP A 85 -6.98 5.09 -7.03
C ASP A 85 -5.75 5.40 -7.90
N LEU A 86 -4.63 5.84 -7.27
CA LEU A 86 -3.38 6.10 -7.98
C LEU A 86 -2.80 4.84 -8.64
N PHE A 87 -2.88 3.69 -7.99
CA PHE A 87 -2.45 2.42 -8.58
C PHE A 87 -3.34 2.02 -9.77
N ASN A 88 -4.65 2.20 -9.62
CA ASN A 88 -5.62 1.85 -10.65
C ASN A 88 -5.42 2.67 -11.94
N GLU A 89 -4.99 3.92 -11.85
CA GLU A 89 -4.67 4.76 -13.01
C GLU A 89 -3.57 4.16 -13.91
N ALA A 90 -2.66 3.37 -13.32
CA ALA A 90 -1.58 2.75 -14.08
C ALA A 90 -1.97 1.38 -14.67
N LEU A 91 -3.01 0.74 -14.18
CA LEU A 91 -3.45 -0.55 -14.74
C LEU A 91 -3.93 -0.38 -16.19
N PRO A 92 -3.59 -1.33 -17.08
CA PRO A 92 -4.21 -1.42 -18.39
C PRO A 92 -5.72 -1.65 -18.28
N GLU A 93 -6.49 -1.22 -19.29
CA GLU A 93 -7.96 -1.36 -19.30
C GLU A 93 -8.45 -2.83 -19.27
N ASP A 94 -7.62 -3.77 -19.68
CA ASP A 94 -7.89 -5.21 -19.67
C ASP A 94 -7.49 -5.89 -18.35
N GLU A 95 -6.81 -5.17 -17.45
CA GLU A 95 -6.49 -5.64 -16.09
C GLU A 95 -7.49 -5.03 -15.10
N ASP A 96 -8.12 -5.90 -14.33
CA ASP A 96 -9.10 -5.53 -13.31
C ASP A 96 -8.60 -6.01 -11.95
N MET A 97 -8.53 -5.11 -10.98
CA MET A 97 -8.08 -5.45 -9.61
C MET A 97 -8.93 -6.52 -8.95
N ASP A 98 -10.20 -6.62 -9.31
CA ASP A 98 -11.12 -7.63 -8.75
C ASP A 98 -10.79 -9.07 -9.18
N ARG A 99 -9.90 -9.26 -10.15
CA ARG A 99 -9.46 -10.59 -10.61
C ARG A 99 -8.32 -11.17 -9.76
N PHE A 100 -7.68 -10.35 -8.95
CA PHE A 100 -6.56 -10.78 -8.13
C PHE A 100 -7.04 -11.24 -6.76
N HIS A 101 -6.46 -12.35 -6.30
CA HIS A 101 -6.80 -12.95 -5.02
C HIS A 101 -5.82 -12.57 -3.91
N ASP A 102 -4.59 -12.25 -4.30
CA ASP A 102 -3.54 -11.81 -3.38
C ASP A 102 -3.11 -10.38 -3.72
N VAL A 103 -3.26 -9.50 -2.75
CA VAL A 103 -2.89 -8.10 -2.87
C VAL A 103 -1.91 -7.74 -1.76
N THR A 104 -0.71 -7.29 -2.14
CA THR A 104 0.28 -6.75 -1.21
C THR A 104 0.54 -5.30 -1.51
N LEU A 105 0.24 -4.43 -0.55
CA LEU A 105 0.48 -3.00 -0.64
C LEU A 105 1.54 -2.58 0.38
N VAL A 106 2.57 -1.90 -0.09
CA VAL A 106 3.68 -1.42 0.74
C VAL A 106 3.83 0.09 0.59
N TYR A 107 3.62 0.81 1.68
CA TYR A 107 3.89 2.23 1.79
C TYR A 107 5.34 2.45 2.21
N ARG A 108 6.07 3.28 1.48
CA ARG A 108 7.47 3.59 1.75
C ARG A 108 7.67 5.01 2.25
N ARG A 109 6.93 5.94 1.65
CA ARG A 109 6.95 7.37 1.98
C ARG A 109 5.58 7.96 1.75
N GLU A 110 5.26 8.96 2.53
CA GLU A 110 4.06 9.77 2.34
C GLU A 110 4.11 10.53 1.00
N ILE A 111 2.96 10.67 0.38
CA ILE A 111 2.75 11.56 -0.76
C ILE A 111 2.10 12.83 -0.23
N ARG A 112 2.64 13.99 -0.59
CA ARG A 112 2.21 15.31 -0.08
C ARG A 112 1.42 16.11 -1.12
N PRO A 113 0.66 17.12 -0.68
CA PRO A 113 -0.05 18.01 -1.58
C PRO A 113 0.86 18.61 -2.66
N GLY A 114 0.36 18.65 -3.90
CA GLY A 114 1.05 19.28 -5.02
C GLY A 114 2.12 18.45 -5.71
N GLN A 115 2.48 17.29 -5.17
CA GLN A 115 3.41 16.38 -5.84
C GLN A 115 2.79 15.80 -7.12
N ARG A 116 3.63 15.52 -8.10
CA ARG A 116 3.30 14.74 -9.29
C ARG A 116 3.85 13.33 -9.12
N ILE A 117 2.97 12.36 -9.30
CA ILE A 117 3.27 10.96 -9.10
C ILE A 117 3.31 10.24 -10.43
N LYS A 118 4.42 9.62 -10.69
CA LYS A 118 4.57 8.65 -11.76
C LYS A 118 4.11 7.30 -11.26
N ALA A 119 3.04 6.76 -11.84
CA ALA A 119 2.56 5.42 -11.59
C ALA A 119 2.98 4.53 -12.75
N ALA A 120 3.81 3.51 -12.49
CA ALA A 120 4.36 2.62 -13.49
C ALA A 120 3.89 1.19 -13.24
N PHE A 121 3.22 0.61 -14.24
CA PHE A 121 2.76 -0.78 -14.25
C PHE A 121 3.68 -1.65 -15.09
N GLY A 122 3.83 -2.91 -14.67
CA GLY A 122 4.51 -3.95 -15.44
C GLY A 122 4.40 -5.32 -14.77
N ARG A 123 5.13 -6.30 -15.29
CA ARG A 123 5.11 -7.68 -14.83
C ARG A 123 6.48 -8.12 -14.32
N ALA A 124 6.45 -8.88 -13.21
CA ALA A 124 7.62 -9.58 -12.67
C ALA A 124 7.26 -11.07 -12.54
N GLY A 125 7.51 -11.85 -13.59
CA GLY A 125 7.01 -13.21 -13.69
C GLY A 125 5.48 -13.24 -13.75
N GLU A 126 4.84 -13.92 -12.80
CA GLU A 126 3.37 -14.00 -12.72
C GLU A 126 2.74 -12.83 -11.97
N GLU A 127 3.54 -12.05 -11.24
CA GLU A 127 3.04 -10.90 -10.49
C GLU A 127 2.82 -9.68 -11.38
N ARG A 128 1.75 -8.94 -11.10
CA ARG A 128 1.58 -7.55 -11.57
C ARG A 128 2.19 -6.63 -10.54
N VAL A 129 2.92 -5.67 -11.01
CA VAL A 129 3.64 -4.72 -10.17
C VAL A 129 3.22 -3.32 -10.57
N VAL A 130 2.79 -2.51 -9.60
CA VAL A 130 2.61 -1.08 -9.81
C VAL A 130 3.46 -0.32 -8.81
N VAL A 131 4.25 0.62 -9.28
CA VAL A 131 5.11 1.46 -8.44
C VAL A 131 4.69 2.91 -8.58
N LEU A 132 4.46 3.55 -7.44
CA LEU A 132 4.25 4.99 -7.35
C LEU A 132 5.58 5.65 -6.96
N SER A 133 6.07 6.52 -7.79
CA SER A 133 7.27 7.32 -7.51
C SER A 133 7.03 8.79 -7.78
N GLU A 134 7.79 9.65 -7.13
CA GLU A 134 7.81 11.07 -7.47
C GLU A 134 8.36 11.27 -8.87
N GLU A 135 7.67 12.06 -9.70
CA GLU A 135 8.01 12.19 -11.12
C GLU A 135 9.39 12.80 -11.36
N GLU A 136 9.82 13.73 -10.50
CA GLU A 136 11.08 14.47 -10.67
C GLU A 136 12.30 13.71 -10.14
N THR A 137 12.13 12.92 -9.09
CA THR A 137 13.24 12.31 -8.35
C THR A 137 13.32 10.79 -8.47
N ASP A 138 12.30 10.15 -9.07
CA ASP A 138 12.11 8.69 -9.09
C ASP A 138 12.02 8.04 -7.68
N GLN A 139 11.86 8.86 -6.64
CA GLN A 139 11.73 8.37 -5.27
C GLN A 139 10.44 7.57 -5.09
N VAL A 140 10.57 6.31 -4.69
CA VAL A 140 9.42 5.43 -4.50
C VAL A 140 8.64 5.81 -3.24
N HIS A 141 7.34 6.04 -3.41
CA HIS A 141 6.37 6.29 -2.34
C HIS A 141 5.64 5.03 -1.89
N ALA A 142 5.22 4.20 -2.84
CA ALA A 142 4.52 2.96 -2.55
C ALA A 142 4.64 1.99 -3.72
N PHE A 143 4.35 0.73 -3.47
CA PHE A 143 4.16 -0.25 -4.54
C PHE A 143 3.07 -1.26 -4.19
N LEU A 144 2.46 -1.79 -5.23
CA LEU A 144 1.40 -2.78 -5.21
C LEU A 144 1.86 -4.02 -5.95
N LEU A 145 1.66 -5.20 -5.35
CA LEU A 145 1.84 -6.50 -5.98
C LEU A 145 0.49 -7.19 -6.03
N LEU A 146 0.16 -7.74 -7.20
CA LEU A 146 -1.10 -8.44 -7.48
C LEU A 146 -0.81 -9.84 -8.04
N ARG A 147 -1.49 -10.86 -7.50
CA ARG A 147 -1.42 -12.25 -7.97
C ARG A 147 -2.80 -12.85 -8.14
#